data_98e134f57d38437623cd5cab77db9ef1
#
_entry.id   98e134f57d38437623cd5cab77db9ef1
#
_cell.length_a   1.000
_cell.length_b   1.000
_cell.length_c   1.000
_cell.angle_alpha   90.00
_cell.angle_beta   90.00
_cell.angle_gamma   90.00
#
_symmetry.space_group_name_H-M   'P 1'
#
loop_
_entity.id
_entity.type
_entity.pdbx_description
1 polymer ?
#
loop_
_entity_poly.entity_id
_entity_poly.type
_entity_poly.pdbx_seq_one_letter_code
_entity_poly.pdbx_strand_id
1 'polypeptide(L)'
;INVRGTFLVSKACIPHLKKSLNPHILNLSPPLNMDPRWFAPHLAYTMSKYGMSMVVFGLAEELKPQRIAANALWPKTTIATAAVENLLGGDFLMQRSRTTEIVADAAYYILQRPSFECTGNFFIDEEVLTAEGITDFTKYAVNPNQKLMNDLFV
;
A
#
# COMPACT_ATOMS: atom_id res chain seq x y z
N ILE A 1 14.77 -8.07 -4.20
CA ILE A 1 14.63 -6.60 -4.31
C ILE A 1 13.68 -6.09 -3.21
N ASN A 2 12.45 -6.57 -3.13
CA ASN A 2 11.39 -6.01 -2.30
C ASN A 2 11.74 -5.89 -0.80
N VAL A 3 11.98 -7.00 -0.10
CA VAL A 3 12.22 -6.99 1.36
C VAL A 3 13.49 -6.22 1.71
N ARG A 4 14.61 -6.59 1.06
CA ARG A 4 15.89 -5.93 1.29
C ARG A 4 15.85 -4.44 0.93
N GLY A 5 15.20 -4.10 -0.19
CA GLY A 5 15.05 -2.71 -0.63
C GLY A 5 14.26 -1.89 0.39
N THR A 6 13.09 -2.38 0.81
CA THR A 6 12.27 -1.73 1.84
C THR A 6 13.05 -1.48 3.12
N PHE A 7 13.73 -2.51 3.64
CA PHE A 7 14.51 -2.39 4.87
C PHE A 7 15.68 -1.39 4.74
N LEU A 8 16.51 -1.53 3.70
CA LEU A 8 17.70 -0.69 3.57
C LEU A 8 17.37 0.76 3.27
N VAL A 9 16.38 1.04 2.43
CA VAL A 9 15.95 2.41 2.14
C VAL A 9 15.35 3.05 3.39
N SER A 10 14.44 2.35 4.08
CA SER A 10 13.88 2.85 5.34
C SER A 10 14.98 3.18 6.35
N LYS A 11 15.93 2.25 6.57
CA LYS A 11 17.06 2.45 7.48
C LYS A 11 17.91 3.67 7.10
N ALA A 12 18.20 3.84 5.82
CA ALA A 12 18.98 4.99 5.33
C ALA A 12 18.26 6.33 5.52
N CYS A 13 16.91 6.33 5.45
CA CYS A 13 16.11 7.53 5.63
C CYS A 13 15.93 7.95 7.11
N ILE A 14 16.08 7.06 8.08
CA ILE A 14 15.84 7.36 9.50
C ILE A 14 16.58 8.61 10.00
N PRO A 15 17.88 8.83 9.73
CA PRO A 15 18.58 10.02 10.19
C PRO A 15 18.00 11.34 9.64
N HIS A 16 17.38 11.28 8.46
CA HIS A 16 16.71 12.41 7.82
C HIS A 16 15.29 12.60 8.39
N LEU A 17 14.56 11.51 8.57
CA LEU A 17 13.21 11.51 9.14
C LEU A 17 13.19 12.08 10.57
N LYS A 18 14.21 11.82 11.38
CA LYS A 18 14.37 12.41 12.72
C LYS A 18 14.40 13.93 12.73
N LYS A 19 14.65 14.57 11.60
CA LYS A 19 14.68 16.04 11.47
C LYS A 19 13.33 16.60 10.98
N SER A 20 12.39 15.76 10.59
CA SER A 20 11.07 16.15 10.11
C SER A 20 10.12 16.43 11.29
N LEU A 21 9.19 17.35 11.10
CA LEU A 21 8.11 17.63 12.05
C LEU A 21 7.02 16.55 12.02
N ASN A 22 6.83 15.91 10.88
CA ASN A 22 5.83 14.85 10.68
C ASN A 22 6.43 13.71 9.84
N PRO A 23 7.30 12.87 10.42
CA PRO A 23 8.05 11.87 9.67
C PRO A 23 7.22 10.61 9.41
N HIS A 24 7.13 10.21 8.15
CA HIS A 24 6.43 9.00 7.72
C HIS A 24 7.30 8.11 6.83
N ILE A 25 7.15 6.81 7.04
CA ILE A 25 7.52 5.74 6.09
C ILE A 25 6.20 5.12 5.61
N LEU A 26 5.93 5.17 4.31
CA LEU A 26 4.76 4.54 3.71
C LEU A 26 5.21 3.54 2.65
N ASN A 27 4.88 2.27 2.83
CA ASN A 27 5.21 1.19 1.90
C ASN A 27 3.98 0.70 1.16
N LEU A 28 4.13 0.42 -0.13
CA LEU A 28 3.08 -0.25 -0.92
C LEU A 28 3.19 -1.77 -0.72
N SER A 29 2.61 -2.22 0.38
CA SER A 29 2.60 -3.64 0.78
C SER A 29 1.26 -4.02 1.43
N PRO A 30 0.82 -5.30 1.28
CA PRO A 30 -0.52 -5.71 1.67
C PRO A 30 -0.68 -5.92 3.18
N PRO A 31 -1.93 -5.97 3.68
CA PRO A 31 -2.20 -6.49 5.00
C PRO A 31 -1.73 -7.95 5.12
N LEU A 32 -1.30 -8.34 6.32
CA LEU A 32 -0.87 -9.71 6.59
C LEU A 32 -2.09 -10.61 6.82
N ASN A 33 -2.36 -11.48 5.87
CA ASN A 33 -3.44 -12.46 5.91
C ASN A 33 -2.85 -13.85 5.63
N MET A 34 -2.90 -14.75 6.61
CA MET A 34 -2.30 -16.09 6.55
C MET A 34 -3.22 -17.15 5.91
N ASP A 35 -4.28 -16.74 5.20
CA ASP A 35 -5.10 -17.68 4.43
C ASP A 35 -4.26 -18.37 3.36
N PRO A 36 -4.23 -19.72 3.30
CA PRO A 36 -3.45 -20.49 2.32
C PRO A 36 -3.73 -20.11 0.85
N ARG A 37 -4.91 -19.58 0.54
CA ARG A 37 -5.26 -19.13 -0.83
C ARG A 37 -4.31 -18.06 -1.36
N TRP A 38 -3.71 -17.28 -0.49
CA TRP A 38 -2.76 -16.22 -0.87
C TRP A 38 -1.35 -16.74 -1.11
N PHE A 39 -1.06 -17.97 -0.69
CA PHE A 39 0.27 -18.59 -0.83
C PHE A 39 0.32 -19.59 -1.99
N ALA A 40 -0.70 -20.43 -2.12
CA ALA A 40 -0.66 -21.57 -3.04
C ALA A 40 -0.37 -21.19 -4.50
N PRO A 41 -1.05 -20.18 -5.12
CA PRO A 41 -0.79 -19.83 -6.52
C PRO A 41 0.41 -18.91 -6.73
N HIS A 42 0.86 -18.17 -5.67
CA HIS A 42 1.82 -17.05 -5.81
C HIS A 42 2.87 -17.02 -4.71
N LEU A 43 3.35 -18.16 -4.22
CA LEU A 43 4.21 -18.24 -3.03
C LEU A 43 5.37 -17.25 -3.02
N ALA A 44 6.15 -17.19 -4.10
CA ALA A 44 7.31 -16.29 -4.17
C ALA A 44 6.92 -14.80 -4.11
N TYR A 45 5.83 -14.44 -4.78
CA TYR A 45 5.29 -13.08 -4.75
C TYR A 45 4.77 -12.74 -3.36
N THR A 46 3.96 -13.61 -2.76
CA THR A 46 3.42 -13.43 -1.41
C THR A 46 4.54 -13.26 -0.39
N MET A 47 5.55 -14.13 -0.40
CA MET A 47 6.72 -13.99 0.48
C MET A 47 7.42 -12.64 0.30
N SER A 48 7.58 -12.18 -0.94
CA SER A 48 8.23 -10.90 -1.21
C SER A 48 7.42 -9.71 -0.70
N LYS A 49 6.11 -9.72 -0.86
CA LYS A 49 5.22 -8.65 -0.42
C LYS A 49 4.99 -8.68 1.10
N TYR A 50 4.76 -9.85 1.66
CA TYR A 50 4.62 -9.99 3.12
C TYR A 50 5.91 -9.65 3.86
N GLY A 51 7.06 -9.96 3.29
CA GLY A 51 8.34 -9.53 3.86
C GLY A 51 8.46 -8.00 3.95
N MET A 52 7.92 -7.24 2.99
CA MET A 52 7.83 -5.77 3.09
C MET A 52 6.89 -5.37 4.24
N SER A 53 5.74 -6.03 4.35
CA SER A 53 4.76 -5.77 5.44
C SER A 53 5.33 -6.08 6.82
N MET A 54 6.14 -7.14 6.94
CA MET A 54 6.86 -7.46 8.18
C MET A 54 7.89 -6.39 8.54
N VAL A 55 8.57 -5.81 7.55
CA VAL A 55 9.47 -4.66 7.78
C VAL A 55 8.68 -3.46 8.32
N VAL A 56 7.53 -3.14 7.73
CA VAL A 56 6.65 -2.06 8.23
C VAL A 56 6.24 -2.32 9.66
N PHE A 57 5.77 -3.53 9.97
CA PHE A 57 5.32 -3.91 11.30
C PHE A 57 6.41 -3.77 12.36
N GLY A 58 7.63 -4.23 12.05
CA GLY A 58 8.78 -4.10 12.94
C GLY A 58 9.22 -2.65 13.13
N LEU A 59 9.33 -1.89 12.03
CA LEU A 59 9.72 -0.48 12.08
C LEU A 59 8.71 0.39 12.83
N ALA A 60 7.42 0.08 12.76
CA ALA A 60 6.39 0.81 13.48
C ALA A 60 6.63 0.79 14.99
N GLU A 61 7.01 -0.35 15.55
CA GLU A 61 7.34 -0.47 16.99
C GLU A 61 8.72 0.11 17.31
N GLU A 62 9.74 -0.20 16.52
CA GLU A 62 11.11 0.25 16.75
C GLU A 62 11.23 1.79 16.73
N LEU A 63 10.46 2.46 15.86
CA LEU A 63 10.56 3.90 15.64
C LEU A 63 9.58 4.74 16.48
N LYS A 64 8.67 4.13 17.25
CA LYS A 64 7.75 4.84 18.16
C LYS A 64 8.44 5.85 19.08
N PRO A 65 9.56 5.53 19.76
CA PRO A 65 10.23 6.50 20.63
C PRO A 65 10.76 7.73 19.91
N GLN A 66 10.92 7.62 18.58
CA GLN A 66 11.41 8.66 17.70
C GLN A 66 10.27 9.41 16.99
N ARG A 67 9.01 9.00 17.25
CA ARG A 67 7.79 9.55 16.65
C ARG A 67 7.76 9.48 15.12
N ILE A 68 8.45 8.51 14.54
CA ILE A 68 8.46 8.22 13.10
C ILE A 68 7.42 7.16 12.82
N ALA A 69 6.44 7.48 12.00
CA ALA A 69 5.43 6.54 11.55
C ALA A 69 5.98 5.56 10.50
N ALA A 70 5.55 4.31 10.58
CA ALA A 70 5.72 3.32 9.51
C ALA A 70 4.38 2.64 9.25
N ASN A 71 3.85 2.79 8.04
CA ASN A 71 2.56 2.25 7.62
C ASN A 71 2.68 1.56 6.27
N ALA A 72 1.72 0.69 5.98
CA ALA A 72 1.52 0.08 4.68
C ALA A 72 0.24 0.61 4.03
N LEU A 73 0.25 0.69 2.71
CA LEU A 73 -0.92 1.00 1.89
C LEU A 73 -1.03 -0.03 0.77
N TRP A 74 -2.23 -0.54 0.54
CA TRP A 74 -2.52 -1.51 -0.52
C TRP A 74 -3.80 -1.13 -1.26
N PRO A 75 -3.86 -1.32 -2.58
CA PRO A 75 -5.08 -1.05 -3.33
C PRO A 75 -6.14 -2.13 -3.10
N LYS A 76 -7.40 -1.75 -3.04
CA LYS A 76 -8.53 -2.69 -2.98
C LYS A 76 -8.77 -3.40 -4.28
N THR A 77 -8.56 -2.69 -5.38
CA THR A 77 -8.71 -3.22 -6.74
C THR A 77 -7.40 -3.15 -7.47
N THR A 78 -7.26 -3.93 -8.53
CA THR A 78 -6.10 -3.80 -9.43
C THR A 78 -5.92 -2.36 -9.89
N ILE A 79 -4.66 -1.94 -10.03
CA ILE A 79 -4.30 -0.59 -10.47
C ILE A 79 -3.71 -0.65 -11.88
N ALA A 80 -4.18 0.23 -12.75
CA ALA A 80 -3.72 0.34 -14.13
C ALA A 80 -2.27 0.81 -14.19
N THR A 81 -1.37 -0.15 -14.22
CA THR A 81 0.09 0.06 -14.28
C THR A 81 0.68 -0.71 -15.46
N ALA A 82 1.87 -0.33 -15.87
CA ALA A 82 2.61 -1.06 -16.91
C ALA A 82 2.80 -2.56 -16.57
N ALA A 83 2.88 -2.92 -15.28
CA ALA A 83 2.95 -4.33 -14.86
C ALA A 83 1.65 -5.07 -15.15
N VAL A 84 0.50 -4.46 -14.89
CA VAL A 84 -0.82 -5.03 -15.19
C VAL A 84 -1.00 -5.16 -16.70
N GLU A 85 -0.68 -4.12 -17.45
CA GLU A 85 -0.79 -4.10 -18.91
C GLU A 85 0.09 -5.17 -19.57
N ASN A 86 1.36 -5.26 -19.19
CA ASN A 86 2.34 -6.05 -19.93
C ASN A 86 2.57 -7.46 -19.38
N LEU A 87 2.24 -7.74 -18.11
CA LEU A 87 2.62 -9.00 -17.45
C LEU A 87 1.47 -9.79 -16.85
N LEU A 88 0.35 -9.16 -16.48
CA LEU A 88 -0.68 -9.84 -15.67
C LEU A 88 -1.99 -10.11 -16.41
N GLY A 89 -2.47 -9.23 -17.26
CA GLY A 89 -3.78 -9.46 -17.89
C GLY A 89 -4.10 -8.55 -19.07
N GLY A 90 -3.15 -7.73 -19.50
CA GLY A 90 -3.30 -6.84 -20.64
C GLY A 90 -4.53 -5.93 -20.54
N ASP A 91 -5.11 -5.60 -21.66
CA ASP A 91 -6.27 -4.70 -21.74
C ASP A 91 -7.47 -5.20 -20.92
N PHE A 92 -7.71 -6.50 -20.85
CA PHE A 92 -8.80 -7.07 -20.05
C PHE A 92 -8.73 -6.64 -18.58
N LEU A 93 -7.55 -6.68 -17.98
CA LEU A 93 -7.36 -6.32 -16.58
C LEU A 93 -7.28 -4.79 -16.42
N MET A 94 -6.67 -4.10 -17.38
CA MET A 94 -6.63 -2.63 -17.41
C MET A 94 -8.02 -2.02 -17.36
N GLN A 95 -8.98 -2.51 -18.16
CA GLN A 95 -10.36 -2.02 -18.18
C GLN A 95 -11.13 -2.27 -16.88
N ARG A 96 -10.65 -3.18 -16.02
CA ARG A 96 -11.24 -3.55 -14.73
C ARG A 96 -10.45 -3.01 -13.54
N SER A 97 -9.51 -2.14 -13.81
CA SER A 97 -8.64 -1.52 -12.83
C SER A 97 -9.08 -0.10 -12.49
N ARG A 98 -8.57 0.39 -11.39
CA ARG A 98 -8.56 1.82 -11.09
C ARG A 98 -7.27 2.46 -11.54
N THR A 99 -7.28 3.76 -11.70
CA THR A 99 -6.10 4.56 -12.02
C THR A 99 -5.22 4.73 -10.77
N THR A 100 -3.99 5.13 -10.95
CA THR A 100 -3.00 5.32 -9.88
C THR A 100 -3.38 6.41 -8.89
N GLU A 101 -4.25 7.34 -9.29
CA GLU A 101 -4.68 8.48 -8.48
C GLU A 101 -5.36 8.07 -7.18
N ILE A 102 -6.08 6.93 -7.15
CA ILE A 102 -6.72 6.48 -5.91
C ILE A 102 -5.69 6.18 -4.82
N VAL A 103 -4.58 5.54 -5.19
CA VAL A 103 -3.49 5.23 -4.25
C VAL A 103 -2.75 6.51 -3.84
N ALA A 104 -2.58 7.45 -4.78
CA ALA A 104 -1.94 8.73 -4.51
C ALA A 104 -2.76 9.59 -3.54
N ASP A 105 -4.08 9.69 -3.77
CA ASP A 105 -4.98 10.43 -2.88
C ASP A 105 -5.04 9.79 -1.49
N ALA A 106 -5.11 8.45 -1.38
CA ALA A 106 -5.05 7.75 -0.10
C ALA A 106 -3.73 7.99 0.63
N ALA A 107 -2.61 7.93 -0.09
CA ALA A 107 -1.28 8.21 0.47
C ALA A 107 -1.20 9.65 0.99
N TYR A 108 -1.76 10.62 0.27
CA TYR A 108 -1.82 12.02 0.70
C TYR A 108 -2.50 12.15 2.07
N TYR A 109 -3.70 11.57 2.24
CA TYR A 109 -4.41 11.64 3.52
C TYR A 109 -3.67 10.93 4.66
N ILE A 110 -3.04 9.79 4.40
CA ILE A 110 -2.23 9.09 5.40
C ILE A 110 -1.07 10.00 5.88
N LEU A 111 -0.36 10.63 4.96
CA LEU A 111 0.80 11.46 5.25
C LEU A 111 0.47 12.79 5.93
N GLN A 112 -0.80 13.23 5.90
CA GLN A 112 -1.29 14.40 6.66
C GLN A 112 -1.57 14.07 8.14
N ARG A 113 -1.76 12.80 8.48
CA ARG A 113 -2.04 12.39 9.87
C ARG A 113 -0.82 12.60 10.75
N PRO A 114 -0.99 12.91 12.06
CA PRO A 114 0.16 13.01 12.97
C PRO A 114 0.93 11.68 13.05
N SER A 115 2.23 11.72 12.75
CA SER A 115 3.06 10.51 12.68
C SER A 115 3.11 9.72 13.99
N PHE A 116 3.00 10.40 15.14
CA PHE A 116 3.02 9.74 16.44
C PHE A 116 1.72 9.02 16.82
N GLU A 117 0.62 9.28 16.08
CA GLU A 117 -0.69 8.65 16.28
C GLU A 117 -0.99 7.61 15.20
N CYS A 118 -0.40 7.78 14.01
CA CYS A 118 -0.70 6.99 12.83
C CYS A 118 0.49 6.12 12.43
N THR A 119 0.73 5.02 13.15
CA THR A 119 1.82 4.07 12.87
C THR A 119 1.37 2.62 13.06
N GLY A 120 1.96 1.69 12.32
CA GLY A 120 1.68 0.26 12.40
C GLY A 120 0.42 -0.18 11.66
N ASN A 121 -0.16 0.67 10.82
CA ASN A 121 -1.38 0.37 10.10
C ASN A 121 -1.09 -0.25 8.73
N PHE A 122 -2.03 -1.10 8.31
CA PHE A 122 -2.11 -1.67 6.98
C PHE A 122 -3.38 -1.15 6.32
N PHE A 123 -3.24 -0.05 5.61
CA PHE A 123 -4.35 0.68 5.01
C PHE A 123 -4.75 0.08 3.65
N ILE A 124 -6.05 0.16 3.37
CA ILE A 124 -6.61 -0.05 2.03
C ILE A 124 -7.04 1.32 1.48
N ASP A 125 -6.68 1.61 0.24
CA ASP A 125 -6.91 2.91 -0.39
C ASP A 125 -8.37 3.39 -0.29
N GLU A 126 -9.32 2.56 -0.68
CA GLU A 126 -10.75 2.87 -0.62
C GLU A 126 -11.24 3.13 0.81
N GLU A 127 -10.71 2.38 1.80
CA GLU A 127 -11.09 2.56 3.20
C GLU A 127 -10.58 3.89 3.76
N VAL A 128 -9.35 4.27 3.40
CA VAL A 128 -8.78 5.58 3.77
C VAL A 128 -9.64 6.71 3.21
N LEU A 129 -9.96 6.66 1.93
CA LEU A 129 -10.74 7.70 1.27
C LEU A 129 -12.18 7.75 1.79
N THR A 130 -12.78 6.59 2.09
CA THR A 130 -14.12 6.52 2.71
C THR A 130 -14.13 7.19 4.08
N ALA A 131 -13.10 6.97 4.89
CA ALA A 131 -12.96 7.62 6.20
C ALA A 131 -12.83 9.15 6.10
N GLU A 132 -12.31 9.65 4.97
CA GLU A 132 -12.22 11.09 4.66
C GLU A 132 -13.51 11.64 3.97
N GLY A 133 -14.58 10.84 3.92
CA GLY A 133 -15.88 11.25 3.38
C GLY A 133 -16.04 11.11 1.86
N ILE A 134 -15.10 10.49 1.18
CA ILE A 134 -15.20 10.22 -0.26
C ILE A 134 -16.01 8.95 -0.45
N THR A 135 -17.18 9.06 -1.08
CA THR A 135 -18.11 7.93 -1.30
C THR A 135 -18.27 7.56 -2.77
N ASP A 136 -17.90 8.45 -3.69
CA ASP A 136 -17.91 8.18 -5.13
C ASP A 136 -16.48 7.95 -5.65
N PHE A 137 -16.23 6.72 -6.06
CA PHE A 137 -14.93 6.28 -6.61
C PHE A 137 -14.95 6.15 -8.14
N THR A 138 -16.03 6.55 -8.79
CA THR A 138 -16.21 6.41 -10.26
C THR A 138 -15.09 7.10 -11.03
N LYS A 139 -14.65 8.25 -10.55
CA LYS A 139 -13.54 9.02 -11.17
C LYS A 139 -12.21 8.26 -11.26
N TYR A 140 -12.03 7.24 -10.43
CA TYR A 140 -10.79 6.43 -10.43
C TYR A 140 -10.88 5.19 -11.34
N ALA A 141 -12.06 4.82 -11.83
CA ALA A 141 -12.21 3.67 -12.71
C ALA A 141 -11.63 3.96 -14.09
N VAL A 142 -10.79 3.07 -14.63
CA VAL A 142 -10.33 3.18 -16.03
C VAL A 142 -11.53 3.09 -16.96
N ASN A 143 -12.46 2.17 -16.69
CA ASN A 143 -13.72 2.07 -17.42
C ASN A 143 -14.88 1.91 -16.43
N PRO A 144 -15.69 2.97 -16.22
CA PRO A 144 -16.81 2.93 -15.27
C PRO A 144 -17.90 1.90 -15.61
N ASN A 145 -17.95 1.41 -16.85
CA ASN A 145 -18.93 0.43 -17.30
C ASN A 145 -18.49 -1.02 -17.05
N GLN A 146 -17.27 -1.24 -16.55
CA GLN A 146 -16.74 -2.55 -16.25
C GLN A 146 -16.75 -2.82 -14.73
N LYS A 147 -17.04 -4.08 -14.37
CA LYS A 147 -16.89 -4.52 -12.98
C LYS A 147 -15.40 -4.53 -12.61
N LEU A 148 -15.04 -3.81 -11.57
CA LEU A 148 -13.68 -3.79 -11.06
C LEU A 148 -13.23 -5.17 -10.55
N MET A 149 -11.95 -5.44 -10.65
CA MET A 149 -11.33 -6.65 -10.13
C MET A 149 -10.59 -6.32 -8.82
N ASN A 150 -10.84 -7.11 -7.77
CA ASN A 150 -10.10 -6.96 -6.53
C ASN A 150 -8.62 -7.31 -6.75
N ASP A 151 -7.76 -6.63 -6.01
CA ASP A 151 -6.34 -6.98 -5.95
C ASP A 151 -6.12 -8.20 -5.05
N LEU A 152 -4.89 -8.73 -5.05
CA LEU A 152 -4.50 -9.82 -4.17
C LEU A 152 -4.52 -9.35 -2.69
N PHE A 153 -4.78 -10.27 -1.78
CA PHE A 153 -4.74 -10.07 -0.32
C PHE A 153 -5.92 -9.28 0.30
N VAL A 154 -6.94 -8.94 -0.50
CA VAL A 154 -8.16 -8.23 -0.06
C VAL A 154 -9.43 -8.97 -0.43
#